data_ee80f080f9a76832ae9e1d56f3fdc8e6
#
_entry.id   ee80f080f9a76832ae9e1d56f3fdc8e6
#
_cell.length_a   1.000
_cell.length_b   1.000
_cell.length_c   1.000
_cell.angle_alpha   90.00
_cell.angle_beta   90.00
_cell.angle_gamma   90.00
#
_symmetry.space_group_name_H-M   'P 1'
#
loop_
_entity.id
_entity.type
_entity.pdbx_description
1 polymer ?
#
loop_
_entity_poly.entity_id
_entity_poly.type
_entity_poly.pdbx_seq_one_letter_code
_entity_poly.pdbx_strand_id
1 'polypeptide(L)'
;MSRPKPLSGFPEFLPAGRIVENRVLGVVTSTFELHGFAPIETRAVEPLAQLSRKGEIEKEIYVVRRLHAEAGDVDELGLHFDLTVPFARYVLENAGHLAFPFRRYQVQKVWRGERPQEGRYREFTQADIDIVGQDALAAHHDVEIPLVALDVFEKLHRDLGLPPVSLHVNNRKLSEGFYRGLGIEDTAAVLQRVDKYDKIGPDAVAELLTAEVGLTAAQARACVALAGISATDESFVDQVRALGVSGQLLDSGLEELSALVRVAARSVPDRVVAD
;
A
#
# COMPACT_ATOMS: atom_id res chain seq x y z
N MET A 1 -21.00 30.08 26.93
CA MET A 1 -20.11 28.94 26.66
C MET A 1 -19.62 29.05 25.22
N SER A 2 -18.33 28.97 24.99
CA SER A 2 -17.77 28.95 23.61
C SER A 2 -18.20 27.65 22.91
N ARG A 3 -18.56 27.74 21.63
CA ARG A 3 -18.91 26.56 20.82
C ARG A 3 -17.71 25.61 20.75
N PRO A 4 -17.84 24.31 20.98
CA PRO A 4 -16.77 23.35 20.82
C PRO A 4 -16.17 23.44 19.40
N LYS A 5 -14.83 23.42 19.30
CA LYS A 5 -14.14 23.41 18.00
C LYS A 5 -13.87 21.97 17.58
N PRO A 6 -14.03 21.63 16.29
CA PRO A 6 -13.64 20.32 15.78
C PRO A 6 -12.14 20.09 15.99
N LEU A 7 -11.77 18.84 16.26
CA LEU A 7 -10.36 18.45 16.31
C LEU A 7 -9.83 18.21 14.88
N SER A 8 -8.77 18.96 14.52
CA SER A 8 -8.23 18.89 13.16
C SER A 8 -7.69 17.50 12.81
N GLY A 9 -8.15 16.94 11.70
CA GLY A 9 -7.77 15.61 11.23
C GLY A 9 -8.54 14.44 11.86
N PHE A 10 -9.54 14.72 12.71
CA PHE A 10 -10.41 13.71 13.32
C PHE A 10 -11.84 13.96 12.86
N PRO A 11 -12.23 13.39 11.69
CA PRO A 11 -13.54 13.64 11.12
C PRO A 11 -14.67 12.95 11.91
N GLU A 12 -15.77 13.67 12.09
CA GLU A 12 -17.01 13.13 12.64
C GLU A 12 -18.12 13.32 11.58
N PHE A 13 -18.64 12.21 11.07
CA PHE A 13 -19.70 12.26 10.08
C PHE A 13 -21.08 12.49 10.73
N LEU A 14 -21.85 13.38 10.14
CA LEU A 14 -23.28 13.46 10.43
C LEU A 14 -24.01 12.17 9.97
N PRO A 15 -25.25 11.90 10.45
CA PRO A 15 -25.96 10.66 10.15
C PRO A 15 -26.00 10.30 8.66
N ALA A 16 -26.21 11.27 7.78
CA ALA A 16 -26.22 11.03 6.33
C ALA A 16 -24.88 10.52 5.80
N GLY A 17 -23.77 11.16 6.20
CA GLY A 17 -22.42 10.70 5.84
C GLY A 17 -22.08 9.35 6.43
N ARG A 18 -22.48 9.10 7.69
CA ARG A 18 -22.28 7.80 8.35
C ARG A 18 -23.04 6.65 7.65
N ILE A 19 -24.24 6.92 7.12
CA ILE A 19 -24.97 5.94 6.32
C ILE A 19 -24.21 5.58 5.05
N VAL A 20 -23.63 6.57 4.36
CA VAL A 20 -22.81 6.33 3.17
C VAL A 20 -21.58 5.50 3.53
N GLU A 21 -20.84 5.90 4.58
CA GLU A 21 -19.67 5.14 5.05
C GLU A 21 -20.02 3.67 5.36
N ASN A 22 -21.11 3.43 6.08
CA ASN A 22 -21.56 2.07 6.38
C ASN A 22 -21.89 1.26 5.12
N ARG A 23 -22.47 1.87 4.09
CA ARG A 23 -22.74 1.21 2.81
C ARG A 23 -21.44 0.85 2.09
N VAL A 24 -20.47 1.79 2.04
CA VAL A 24 -19.14 1.52 1.46
C VAL A 24 -18.47 0.36 2.19
N LEU A 25 -18.41 0.40 3.52
CA LEU A 25 -17.80 -0.67 4.31
C LEU A 25 -18.54 -2.01 4.15
N GLY A 26 -19.85 -1.98 4.00
CA GLY A 26 -20.66 -3.18 3.72
C GLY A 26 -20.29 -3.83 2.38
N VAL A 27 -20.06 -3.06 1.32
CA VAL A 27 -19.59 -3.58 0.02
C VAL A 27 -18.19 -4.15 0.16
N VAL A 28 -17.29 -3.45 0.85
CA VAL A 28 -15.91 -3.89 1.08
C VAL A 28 -15.88 -5.23 1.81
N THR A 29 -16.51 -5.32 2.96
CA THR A 29 -16.48 -6.53 3.81
C THR A 29 -17.15 -7.72 3.16
N SER A 30 -18.34 -7.54 2.55
CA SER A 30 -19.03 -8.63 1.84
C SER A 30 -18.24 -9.14 0.64
N THR A 31 -17.49 -8.28 -0.04
CA THR A 31 -16.60 -8.70 -1.13
C THR A 31 -15.43 -9.54 -0.60
N PHE A 32 -14.80 -9.10 0.48
CA PHE A 32 -13.71 -9.86 1.09
C PHE A 32 -14.17 -11.25 1.57
N GLU A 33 -15.35 -11.32 2.22
CA GLU A 33 -15.96 -12.59 2.63
C GLU A 33 -16.28 -13.51 1.45
N LEU A 34 -16.78 -12.96 0.33
CA LEU A 34 -17.05 -13.70 -0.89
C LEU A 34 -15.77 -14.36 -1.46
N HIS A 35 -14.62 -13.70 -1.30
CA HIS A 35 -13.32 -14.21 -1.69
C HIS A 35 -12.66 -15.07 -0.59
N GLY A 36 -13.38 -15.45 0.47
CA GLY A 36 -12.92 -16.38 1.50
C GLY A 36 -11.96 -15.78 2.54
N PHE A 37 -11.99 -14.47 2.73
CA PHE A 37 -11.25 -13.82 3.82
C PHE A 37 -12.09 -13.81 5.09
N ALA A 38 -11.50 -14.20 6.21
CA ALA A 38 -12.14 -14.20 7.52
C ALA A 38 -11.94 -12.85 8.25
N PRO A 39 -12.96 -12.34 8.96
CA PRO A 39 -12.83 -11.11 9.73
C PRO A 39 -11.93 -11.31 10.95
N ILE A 40 -11.07 -10.32 11.21
CA ILE A 40 -10.39 -10.19 12.50
C ILE A 40 -10.42 -8.72 12.95
N GLU A 41 -10.24 -8.52 14.24
CA GLU A 41 -9.99 -7.23 14.85
C GLU A 41 -8.86 -7.36 15.86
N THR A 42 -7.90 -6.44 15.84
CA THR A 42 -6.81 -6.39 16.81
C THR A 42 -7.04 -5.25 17.80
N ARG A 43 -6.34 -5.27 18.92
CA ARG A 43 -6.38 -4.15 19.86
C ARG A 43 -5.82 -2.88 19.20
N ALA A 44 -6.45 -1.74 19.49
CA ALA A 44 -6.03 -0.44 18.94
C ALA A 44 -4.73 0.09 19.57
N VAL A 45 -4.36 -0.42 20.74
CA VAL A 45 -3.21 0.01 21.52
C VAL A 45 -2.16 -1.09 21.55
N GLU A 46 -0.94 -0.75 21.16
CA GLU A 46 0.21 -1.65 21.15
C GLU A 46 1.38 -1.08 21.97
N PRO A 47 2.31 -1.91 22.49
CA PRO A 47 3.57 -1.42 23.03
C PRO A 47 4.32 -0.57 22.00
N LEU A 48 4.84 0.58 22.42
CA LEU A 48 5.53 1.51 21.51
C LEU A 48 6.73 0.84 20.84
N ALA A 49 7.48 0.03 21.57
CA ALA A 49 8.59 -0.77 21.02
C ALA A 49 8.17 -1.74 19.89
N GLN A 50 6.91 -2.18 19.88
CA GLN A 50 6.37 -3.01 18.81
C GLN A 50 6.04 -2.17 17.56
N LEU A 51 5.46 -0.99 17.77
CA LEU A 51 5.10 -0.08 16.67
C LEU A 51 6.36 0.49 15.98
N SER A 52 7.41 0.81 16.74
CA SER A 52 8.66 1.38 16.22
C SER A 52 9.51 0.41 15.39
N ARG A 53 9.18 -0.88 15.36
CA ARG A 53 9.95 -1.87 14.55
C ARG A 53 9.88 -1.63 13.04
N LYS A 54 8.89 -0.88 12.55
CA LYS A 54 8.72 -0.58 11.12
C LYS A 54 9.58 0.62 10.65
N GLY A 55 10.37 1.26 11.53
CA GLY A 55 11.32 2.32 11.17
C GLY A 55 10.68 3.70 11.01
N GLU A 56 10.82 4.37 9.89
CA GLU A 56 10.60 5.81 9.63
C GLU A 56 9.29 6.46 10.16
N ILE A 57 8.35 5.68 10.68
CA ILE A 57 7.00 6.10 11.09
C ILE A 57 6.93 6.56 12.56
N GLU A 58 8.02 6.48 13.33
CA GLU A 58 8.02 6.85 14.75
C GLU A 58 7.47 8.26 15.05
N LYS A 59 7.68 9.19 14.13
CA LYS A 59 7.21 10.58 14.25
C LYS A 59 5.69 10.73 14.18
N GLU A 60 4.98 9.69 13.71
CA GLU A 60 3.55 9.71 13.44
C GLU A 60 2.73 8.93 14.48
N ILE A 61 3.39 8.26 15.43
CA ILE A 61 2.72 7.43 16.43
C ILE A 61 2.14 8.31 17.52
N TYR A 62 0.85 8.14 17.83
CA TYR A 62 0.23 8.72 18.99
C TYR A 62 0.54 7.90 20.22
N VAL A 63 1.12 8.53 21.23
CA VAL A 63 1.40 7.90 22.53
C VAL A 63 0.15 7.96 23.41
N VAL A 64 -0.18 6.84 24.04
CA VAL A 64 -1.31 6.70 24.96
C VAL A 64 -0.76 6.59 26.38
N ARG A 65 -1.25 7.45 27.28
CA ARG A 65 -0.86 7.46 28.67
C ARG A 65 -2.10 7.57 29.57
N ARG A 66 -2.09 6.86 30.70
CA ARG A 66 -3.11 7.07 31.72
C ARG A 66 -2.95 8.48 32.32
N LEU A 67 -4.06 9.13 32.63
CA LEU A 67 -4.06 10.52 33.10
C LEU A 67 -3.17 10.73 34.37
N HIS A 68 -3.14 9.75 35.28
CA HIS A 68 -2.39 9.77 36.49
C HIS A 68 -1.23 8.76 36.52
N ALA A 69 -0.63 8.46 35.37
CA ALA A 69 0.57 7.64 35.30
C ALA A 69 1.76 8.43 35.88
N GLU A 70 2.52 7.83 36.79
CA GLU A 70 3.76 8.42 37.29
C GLU A 70 4.86 8.35 36.22
N ALA A 71 5.81 9.31 36.27
CA ALA A 71 6.95 9.30 35.38
C ALA A 71 7.84 8.08 35.68
N GLY A 72 7.88 7.12 34.74
CA GLY A 72 8.60 5.85 34.90
C GLY A 72 7.71 4.62 35.08
N ASP A 73 6.40 4.78 35.14
CA ASP A 73 5.40 3.71 35.06
C ASP A 73 5.24 3.23 33.62
N VAL A 74 5.77 2.27 33.43
CA VAL A 74 6.35 1.40 32.52
C VAL A 74 5.73 1.08 31.21
N ASP A 75 5.17 0.70 30.56
CA ASP A 75 4.93 0.36 29.15
C ASP A 75 4.42 1.57 28.35
N GLU A 76 5.32 2.24 27.67
CA GLU A 76 4.90 3.24 26.69
C GLU A 76 4.02 2.58 25.64
N LEU A 77 2.77 2.99 25.60
CA LEU A 77 1.74 2.49 24.68
C LEU A 77 1.49 3.51 23.58
N GLY A 78 1.20 3.02 22.38
CA GLY A 78 0.80 3.86 21.25
C GLY A 78 -0.45 3.36 20.59
N LEU A 79 -1.16 4.26 19.90
CA LEU A 79 -2.21 3.88 18.96
C LEU A 79 -1.57 3.31 17.70
N HIS A 80 -2.10 2.24 17.18
CA HIS A 80 -1.61 1.67 15.93
C HIS A 80 -1.85 2.63 14.75
N PHE A 81 -0.83 2.79 13.93
CA PHE A 81 -0.85 3.68 12.76
C PHE A 81 -1.22 2.94 11.45
N ASP A 82 -1.18 1.62 11.48
CA ASP A 82 -1.64 0.71 10.44
C ASP A 82 -2.17 -0.60 11.07
N LEU A 83 -2.67 -1.50 10.24
CA LEU A 83 -3.17 -2.81 10.69
C LEU A 83 -2.13 -3.94 10.50
N THR A 84 -1.02 -3.68 9.82
CA THR A 84 0.00 -4.69 9.47
C THR A 84 0.79 -5.14 10.70
N VAL A 85 1.28 -4.18 11.50
CA VAL A 85 2.07 -4.50 12.72
C VAL A 85 1.24 -5.24 13.77
N PRO A 86 0.02 -4.79 14.13
CA PRO A 86 -0.87 -5.54 15.01
C PRO A 86 -1.23 -6.92 14.47
N PHE A 87 -1.42 -7.04 13.16
CA PHE A 87 -1.71 -8.31 12.51
C PHE A 87 -0.53 -9.29 12.59
N ALA A 88 0.68 -8.85 12.29
CA ALA A 88 1.87 -9.70 12.41
C ALA A 88 2.01 -10.27 13.84
N ARG A 89 1.82 -9.45 14.87
CA ARG A 89 1.78 -9.90 16.27
C ARG A 89 0.64 -10.90 16.49
N TYR A 90 -0.58 -10.61 15.99
CA TYR A 90 -1.74 -11.49 16.13
C TYR A 90 -1.48 -12.88 15.57
N VAL A 91 -0.86 -12.96 14.38
CA VAL A 91 -0.48 -14.24 13.77
C VAL A 91 0.51 -15.00 14.65
N LEU A 92 1.56 -14.32 15.16
CA LEU A 92 2.55 -14.96 16.02
C LEU A 92 1.95 -15.49 17.33
N GLU A 93 1.05 -14.71 17.95
CA GLU A 93 0.39 -15.09 19.22
C GLU A 93 -0.59 -16.25 19.02
N ASN A 94 -1.20 -16.39 17.84
CA ASN A 94 -2.27 -17.35 17.58
C ASN A 94 -1.91 -18.44 16.55
N ALA A 95 -0.65 -18.55 16.14
CA ALA A 95 -0.23 -19.45 15.06
C ALA A 95 -0.71 -20.89 15.24
N GLY A 96 -0.75 -21.40 16.48
CA GLY A 96 -1.24 -22.74 16.80
C GLY A 96 -2.75 -22.95 16.66
N HIS A 97 -3.51 -21.88 16.46
CA HIS A 97 -4.97 -21.88 16.30
C HIS A 97 -5.42 -21.47 14.90
N LEU A 98 -4.49 -21.03 14.03
CA LEU A 98 -4.79 -20.58 12.69
C LEU A 98 -4.56 -21.69 11.68
N ALA A 99 -5.45 -21.79 10.69
CA ALA A 99 -5.24 -22.62 9.51
C ALA A 99 -4.48 -21.83 8.44
N PHE A 100 -3.42 -22.41 7.88
CA PHE A 100 -2.61 -21.78 6.82
C PHE A 100 -2.86 -22.44 5.45
N PRO A 101 -2.87 -21.65 4.35
CA PRO A 101 -2.68 -20.20 4.31
C PRO A 101 -3.81 -19.48 5.03
N PHE A 102 -3.46 -18.60 5.97
CA PHE A 102 -4.43 -17.79 6.71
C PHE A 102 -4.84 -16.58 5.89
N ARG A 103 -6.11 -16.49 5.57
CA ARG A 103 -6.73 -15.44 4.78
C ARG A 103 -7.59 -14.58 5.68
N ARG A 104 -7.22 -13.33 5.87
CA ARG A 104 -7.97 -12.43 6.75
C ARG A 104 -8.31 -11.12 6.08
N TYR A 105 -9.40 -10.50 6.53
CA TYR A 105 -9.60 -9.08 6.36
C TYR A 105 -9.77 -8.37 7.70
N GLN A 106 -9.47 -7.09 7.72
CA GLN A 106 -9.63 -6.23 8.89
C GLN A 106 -10.07 -4.84 8.43
N VAL A 107 -11.13 -4.32 9.06
CA VAL A 107 -11.63 -2.97 8.84
C VAL A 107 -11.67 -2.28 10.17
N GLN A 108 -10.74 -1.36 10.42
CA GLN A 108 -10.57 -0.75 11.73
C GLN A 108 -9.99 0.66 11.60
N LYS A 109 -10.22 1.50 12.61
CA LYS A 109 -9.60 2.81 12.73
C LYS A 109 -8.10 2.69 12.94
N VAL A 110 -7.36 3.61 12.31
CA VAL A 110 -5.91 3.82 12.52
C VAL A 110 -5.63 5.29 12.75
N TRP A 111 -4.49 5.59 13.36
CA TRP A 111 -4.12 6.95 13.77
C TRP A 111 -2.72 7.32 13.30
N ARG A 112 -2.62 8.43 12.56
CA ARG A 112 -1.34 8.96 12.06
C ARG A 112 -1.17 10.42 12.43
N GLY A 113 -0.02 10.76 13.03
CA GLY A 113 0.33 12.13 13.45
C GLY A 113 0.62 13.11 12.32
N GLU A 114 0.39 12.73 11.07
CA GLU A 114 0.63 13.52 9.87
C GLU A 114 -0.11 14.87 9.90
N ARG A 115 0.39 15.81 9.09
CA ARG A 115 -0.31 17.07 8.86
C ARG A 115 -1.60 16.81 8.08
N PRO A 116 -2.78 17.15 8.63
CA PRO A 116 -4.04 16.97 7.93
C PRO A 116 -4.12 17.82 6.66
N GLN A 117 -4.65 17.23 5.60
CA GLN A 117 -4.96 17.91 4.34
C GLN A 117 -6.17 17.23 3.69
N GLU A 118 -6.63 17.72 2.55
CA GLU A 118 -7.73 17.10 1.82
C GLU A 118 -7.38 15.64 1.47
N GLY A 119 -8.29 14.70 1.84
CA GLY A 119 -8.07 13.27 1.66
C GLY A 119 -7.09 12.61 2.65
N ARG A 120 -6.45 13.37 3.56
CA ARG A 120 -5.57 12.83 4.60
C ARG A 120 -6.03 13.24 5.99
N TYR A 121 -6.40 12.26 6.78
CA TYR A 121 -6.88 12.43 8.15
C TYR A 121 -5.89 11.83 9.14
N ARG A 122 -5.97 12.28 10.39
CA ARG A 122 -5.22 11.72 11.51
C ARG A 122 -5.88 10.49 12.10
N GLU A 123 -7.20 10.40 11.97
CA GLU A 123 -7.99 9.21 12.26
C GLU A 123 -8.80 8.85 11.02
N PHE A 124 -8.67 7.62 10.54
CA PHE A 124 -9.41 7.11 9.39
C PHE A 124 -9.61 5.60 9.48
N THR A 125 -10.54 5.08 8.72
CA THR A 125 -10.78 3.64 8.61
C THR A 125 -9.86 3.06 7.53
N GLN A 126 -9.08 2.05 7.89
CA GLN A 126 -8.29 1.23 6.98
C GLN A 126 -8.99 -0.10 6.77
N ALA A 127 -8.99 -0.61 5.54
CA ALA A 127 -9.55 -1.90 5.18
C ALA A 127 -8.46 -2.72 4.47
N ASP A 128 -8.01 -3.76 5.12
CA ASP A 128 -6.89 -4.59 4.67
C ASP A 128 -7.34 -6.03 4.43
N ILE A 129 -6.74 -6.66 3.42
CA ILE A 129 -6.76 -8.11 3.21
C ILE A 129 -5.33 -8.62 3.17
N ASP A 130 -5.09 -9.77 3.80
CA ASP A 130 -3.79 -10.44 3.77
C ASP A 130 -3.96 -11.95 3.66
N ILE A 131 -2.96 -12.58 3.06
CA ILE A 131 -2.79 -14.02 3.01
C ILE A 131 -1.42 -14.34 3.58
N VAL A 132 -1.38 -15.12 4.66
CA VAL A 132 -0.12 -15.53 5.30
C VAL A 132 0.05 -17.03 5.13
N GLY A 133 1.17 -17.44 4.56
CA GLY A 133 1.60 -18.84 4.49
C GLY A 133 2.48 -19.21 5.67
N GLN A 134 2.53 -20.50 5.98
CA GLN A 134 3.55 -21.10 6.80
C GLN A 134 4.52 -21.82 5.86
N ASP A 135 5.83 -21.60 6.01
CA ASP A 135 6.91 -22.14 5.19
C ASP A 135 6.93 -21.61 3.74
N ALA A 136 5.82 -21.68 3.01
CA ALA A 136 5.70 -21.19 1.64
C ALA A 136 4.35 -20.54 1.38
N LEU A 137 4.33 -19.58 0.45
CA LEU A 137 3.11 -18.96 -0.07
C LEU A 137 3.13 -19.05 -1.60
N ALA A 138 2.05 -19.55 -2.18
CA ALA A 138 1.98 -19.74 -3.62
C ALA A 138 1.87 -18.37 -4.35
N ALA A 139 2.62 -18.21 -5.45
CA ALA A 139 2.73 -16.96 -6.19
C ALA A 139 1.39 -16.45 -6.77
N HIS A 140 0.38 -17.33 -6.95
CA HIS A 140 -0.92 -16.89 -7.43
C HIS A 140 -1.65 -15.93 -6.48
N HIS A 141 -1.29 -15.91 -5.19
CA HIS A 141 -1.87 -14.96 -4.23
C HIS A 141 -1.47 -13.50 -4.53
N ASP A 142 -0.30 -13.27 -5.11
CA ASP A 142 0.11 -11.93 -5.56
C ASP A 142 -0.74 -11.44 -6.75
N VAL A 143 -1.28 -12.37 -7.54
CA VAL A 143 -2.23 -12.08 -8.62
C VAL A 143 -3.65 -11.88 -8.06
N GLU A 144 -4.05 -12.68 -7.07
CA GLU A 144 -5.40 -12.66 -6.51
C GLU A 144 -5.72 -11.35 -5.77
N ILE A 145 -4.83 -10.90 -4.88
CA ILE A 145 -5.06 -9.73 -4.02
C ILE A 145 -5.43 -8.47 -4.80
N PRO A 146 -4.70 -8.06 -5.85
CA PRO A 146 -5.08 -6.90 -6.66
C PRO A 146 -6.45 -7.06 -7.35
N LEU A 147 -6.78 -8.27 -7.81
CA LEU A 147 -8.07 -8.53 -8.45
C LEU A 147 -9.24 -8.48 -7.46
N VAL A 148 -9.04 -8.93 -6.22
CA VAL A 148 -10.04 -8.76 -5.15
C VAL A 148 -10.25 -7.27 -4.83
N ALA A 149 -9.18 -6.48 -4.77
CA ALA A 149 -9.30 -5.03 -4.59
C ALA A 149 -10.08 -4.38 -5.74
N LEU A 150 -9.80 -4.79 -6.98
CA LEU A 150 -10.53 -4.28 -8.13
C LEU A 150 -12.02 -4.66 -8.09
N ASP A 151 -12.38 -5.90 -7.69
CA ASP A 151 -13.78 -6.33 -7.52
C ASP A 151 -14.54 -5.47 -6.49
N VAL A 152 -13.85 -5.03 -5.41
CA VAL A 152 -14.43 -4.05 -4.47
C VAL A 152 -14.78 -2.75 -5.19
N PHE A 153 -13.86 -2.18 -5.97
CA PHE A 153 -14.08 -0.92 -6.66
C PHE A 153 -15.14 -1.04 -7.76
N GLU A 154 -15.21 -2.16 -8.46
CA GLU A 154 -16.28 -2.44 -9.43
C GLU A 154 -17.67 -2.46 -8.77
N LYS A 155 -17.78 -3.10 -7.61
CA LYS A 155 -19.02 -3.13 -6.86
C LYS A 155 -19.39 -1.75 -6.29
N LEU A 156 -18.42 -0.99 -5.80
CA LEU A 156 -18.62 0.38 -5.36
C LEU A 156 -19.08 1.28 -6.52
N HIS A 157 -18.50 1.10 -7.72
CA HIS A 157 -18.96 1.79 -8.92
C HIS A 157 -20.41 1.44 -9.27
N ARG A 158 -20.70 0.14 -9.37
CA ARG A 158 -22.04 -0.36 -9.76
C ARG A 158 -23.13 -0.01 -8.75
N ASP A 159 -22.86 -0.21 -7.46
CA ASP A 159 -23.88 -0.18 -6.41
C ASP A 159 -24.00 1.19 -5.73
N LEU A 160 -22.94 1.99 -5.73
CA LEU A 160 -22.89 3.30 -5.07
C LEU A 160 -22.53 4.47 -6.01
N GLY A 161 -22.27 4.20 -7.30
CA GLY A 161 -21.99 5.23 -8.29
C GLY A 161 -20.62 5.89 -8.15
N LEU A 162 -19.62 5.23 -7.54
CA LEU A 162 -18.26 5.72 -7.59
C LEU A 162 -17.78 5.80 -9.05
N PRO A 163 -16.91 6.74 -9.41
CA PRO A 163 -16.28 6.72 -10.73
C PRO A 163 -15.57 5.38 -11.00
N PRO A 164 -15.50 4.93 -12.26
CA PRO A 164 -14.72 3.75 -12.60
C PRO A 164 -13.24 3.95 -12.25
N VAL A 165 -12.59 2.89 -11.77
CA VAL A 165 -11.21 2.91 -11.27
C VAL A 165 -10.33 2.04 -12.16
N SER A 166 -9.13 2.49 -12.50
CA SER A 166 -8.05 1.66 -13.03
C SER A 166 -7.04 1.38 -11.92
N LEU A 167 -6.58 0.13 -11.83
CA LEU A 167 -5.60 -0.29 -10.85
C LEU A 167 -4.21 -0.23 -11.48
N HIS A 168 -3.37 0.69 -11.03
CA HIS A 168 -1.98 0.78 -11.44
C HIS A 168 -1.13 -0.16 -10.58
N VAL A 169 -0.36 -1.00 -11.23
CA VAL A 169 0.46 -2.02 -10.57
C VAL A 169 1.90 -1.97 -11.05
N ASN A 170 2.83 -2.15 -10.12
CA ASN A 170 4.24 -2.30 -10.46
C ASN A 170 4.87 -3.42 -9.60
N ASN A 171 6.15 -3.70 -9.87
CA ASN A 171 6.92 -4.67 -9.11
C ASN A 171 8.26 -4.07 -8.69
N ARG A 172 8.53 -4.06 -7.38
CA ARG A 172 9.75 -3.47 -6.85
C ARG A 172 11.03 -4.17 -7.34
N LYS A 173 10.98 -5.49 -7.55
CA LYS A 173 12.13 -6.24 -8.10
C LYS A 173 12.45 -5.78 -9.52
N LEU A 174 11.42 -5.45 -10.32
CA LEU A 174 11.59 -4.89 -11.65
C LEU A 174 12.34 -3.56 -11.59
N SER A 175 11.82 -2.59 -10.84
CA SER A 175 12.42 -1.25 -10.73
C SER A 175 13.82 -1.32 -10.11
N GLU A 176 13.99 -2.02 -8.99
CA GLU A 176 15.27 -2.17 -8.31
C GLU A 176 16.28 -2.93 -9.19
N GLY A 177 15.86 -4.01 -9.85
CA GLY A 177 16.68 -4.79 -10.76
C GLY A 177 17.14 -3.98 -11.96
N PHE A 178 16.29 -3.12 -12.50
CA PHE A 178 16.63 -2.20 -13.58
C PHE A 178 17.67 -1.18 -13.13
N TYR A 179 17.48 -0.52 -11.99
CA TYR A 179 18.42 0.47 -11.49
C TYR A 179 19.77 -0.15 -11.14
N ARG A 180 19.80 -1.33 -10.54
CA ARG A 180 21.04 -2.09 -10.29
C ARG A 180 21.73 -2.50 -11.59
N GLY A 181 20.98 -2.88 -12.61
CA GLY A 181 21.51 -3.18 -13.95
C GLY A 181 22.16 -1.97 -14.65
N LEU A 182 21.78 -0.74 -14.28
CA LEU A 182 22.44 0.49 -14.68
C LEU A 182 23.68 0.83 -13.82
N GLY A 183 24.03 0.00 -12.84
CA GLY A 183 25.14 0.26 -11.92
C GLY A 183 24.80 1.26 -10.80
N ILE A 184 23.52 1.45 -10.48
CA ILE A 184 23.05 2.36 -9.42
C ILE A 184 22.94 1.57 -8.11
N GLU A 185 23.66 2.00 -7.08
CA GLU A 185 23.65 1.35 -5.75
C GLU A 185 22.51 1.83 -4.88
N ASP A 186 22.27 3.16 -4.79
CA ASP A 186 21.18 3.75 -4.01
C ASP A 186 19.87 3.78 -4.81
N THR A 187 19.26 2.61 -4.96
CA THR A 187 17.98 2.47 -5.65
C THR A 187 16.82 3.11 -4.89
N ALA A 188 16.92 3.24 -3.57
CA ALA A 188 15.90 3.87 -2.74
C ALA A 188 15.83 5.39 -3.02
N ALA A 189 16.97 6.05 -3.13
CA ALA A 189 17.03 7.46 -3.50
C ALA A 189 16.43 7.70 -4.91
N VAL A 190 16.66 6.79 -5.85
CA VAL A 190 16.06 6.89 -7.20
C VAL A 190 14.53 6.78 -7.11
N LEU A 191 14.00 5.75 -6.43
CA LEU A 191 12.57 5.54 -6.27
C LEU A 191 11.87 6.77 -5.68
N GLN A 192 12.43 7.39 -4.65
CA GLN A 192 11.86 8.61 -4.04
C GLN A 192 11.76 9.80 -4.99
N ARG A 193 12.61 9.89 -6.02
CA ARG A 193 12.56 10.98 -7.02
C ARG A 193 11.63 10.62 -8.16
N VAL A 194 11.67 9.37 -8.60
CA VAL A 194 10.78 8.84 -9.64
C VAL A 194 9.31 8.89 -9.20
N ASP A 195 9.00 8.70 -7.92
CA ASP A 195 7.65 8.86 -7.33
C ASP A 195 7.01 10.26 -7.59
N LYS A 196 7.82 11.24 -8.00
CA LYS A 196 7.32 12.57 -8.37
C LYS A 196 6.99 12.71 -9.86
N TYR A 197 7.16 11.64 -10.66
CA TYR A 197 7.06 11.69 -12.11
C TYR A 197 5.76 12.35 -12.60
N ASP A 198 4.62 11.91 -12.09
CA ASP A 198 3.32 12.46 -12.48
C ASP A 198 3.10 13.93 -12.07
N LYS A 199 3.80 14.36 -11.02
CA LYS A 199 3.63 15.72 -10.48
C LYS A 199 4.47 16.78 -11.17
N ILE A 200 5.71 16.42 -11.51
CA ILE A 200 6.70 17.40 -12.00
C ILE A 200 7.18 17.11 -13.42
N GLY A 201 6.83 15.94 -13.97
CA GLY A 201 7.19 15.53 -15.32
C GLY A 201 8.59 14.94 -15.48
N PRO A 202 8.87 14.32 -16.65
CA PRO A 202 10.08 13.55 -16.92
C PRO A 202 11.36 14.37 -16.81
N ASP A 203 11.39 15.59 -17.36
CA ASP A 203 12.59 16.43 -17.40
C ASP A 203 13.02 16.86 -16.00
N ALA A 204 12.06 17.31 -15.17
CA ALA A 204 12.35 17.69 -13.79
C ALA A 204 12.79 16.50 -12.92
N VAL A 205 12.25 15.31 -13.16
CA VAL A 205 12.73 14.09 -12.48
C VAL A 205 14.14 13.77 -12.90
N ALA A 206 14.50 13.85 -14.19
CA ALA A 206 15.86 13.63 -14.67
C ALA A 206 16.85 14.62 -14.06
N GLU A 207 16.48 15.89 -13.91
CA GLU A 207 17.28 16.90 -13.22
C GLU A 207 17.51 16.54 -11.75
N LEU A 208 16.44 16.15 -11.01
CA LEU A 208 16.55 15.72 -9.62
C LEU A 208 17.47 14.49 -9.45
N LEU A 209 17.33 13.50 -10.33
CA LEU A 209 18.18 12.30 -10.32
C LEU A 209 19.67 12.65 -10.53
N THR A 210 19.96 13.60 -11.39
CA THR A 210 21.32 14.06 -11.65
C THR A 210 21.85 14.91 -10.50
N ALA A 211 21.07 15.87 -10.01
CA ALA A 211 21.52 16.87 -9.03
C ALA A 211 21.57 16.31 -7.60
N GLU A 212 20.57 15.49 -7.19
CA GLU A 212 20.43 15.03 -5.81
C GLU A 212 20.94 13.60 -5.59
N VAL A 213 20.87 12.74 -6.61
CA VAL A 213 21.33 11.33 -6.50
C VAL A 213 22.71 11.14 -7.13
N GLY A 214 23.15 12.10 -7.94
CA GLY A 214 24.48 12.06 -8.59
C GLY A 214 24.54 11.12 -9.80
N LEU A 215 23.40 10.81 -10.42
CA LEU A 215 23.37 9.96 -11.61
C LEU A 215 23.94 10.67 -12.83
N THR A 216 24.53 9.91 -13.72
CA THR A 216 24.87 10.41 -15.06
C THR A 216 23.60 10.76 -15.85
N ALA A 217 23.68 11.66 -16.81
CA ALA A 217 22.57 12.01 -17.68
C ALA A 217 21.99 10.78 -18.45
N ALA A 218 22.81 9.77 -18.73
CA ALA A 218 22.37 8.52 -19.36
C ALA A 218 21.54 7.66 -18.40
N GLN A 219 22.01 7.48 -17.16
CA GLN A 219 21.28 6.75 -16.13
C GLN A 219 19.95 7.45 -15.79
N ALA A 220 19.96 8.77 -15.59
CA ALA A 220 18.75 9.54 -15.29
C ALA A 220 17.70 9.38 -16.41
N ARG A 221 18.10 9.50 -17.67
CA ARG A 221 17.20 9.26 -18.82
C ARG A 221 16.65 7.83 -18.85
N ALA A 222 17.47 6.82 -18.55
CA ALA A 222 17.01 5.43 -18.51
C ALA A 222 15.99 5.20 -17.38
N CYS A 223 16.21 5.78 -16.20
CA CYS A 223 15.26 5.71 -15.08
C CYS A 223 13.91 6.36 -15.44
N VAL A 224 13.95 7.54 -16.06
CA VAL A 224 12.74 8.25 -16.52
C VAL A 224 12.05 7.49 -17.65
N ALA A 225 12.80 6.86 -18.56
CA ALA A 225 12.22 6.04 -19.63
C ALA A 225 11.49 4.81 -19.08
N LEU A 226 12.02 4.16 -18.04
CA LEU A 226 11.34 3.09 -17.34
C LEU A 226 10.03 3.60 -16.72
N ALA A 227 10.07 4.71 -15.99
CA ALA A 227 8.92 5.30 -15.33
C ALA A 227 7.80 5.77 -16.30
N GLY A 228 8.12 5.97 -17.55
CA GLY A 228 7.15 6.34 -18.57
C GLY A 228 6.48 5.14 -19.27
N ILE A 229 6.83 3.90 -18.91
CA ILE A 229 6.20 2.71 -19.49
C ILE A 229 4.88 2.46 -18.79
N SER A 230 3.80 2.38 -19.57
CA SER A 230 2.45 2.08 -19.09
C SER A 230 1.72 1.22 -20.11
N ALA A 231 1.16 0.07 -19.67
CA ALA A 231 0.43 -0.84 -20.55
C ALA A 231 -0.62 -1.67 -19.80
N THR A 232 -1.71 -2.04 -20.50
CA THR A 232 -2.78 -2.89 -19.96
C THR A 232 -2.60 -4.37 -20.32
N ASP A 233 -1.51 -4.70 -21.00
CA ASP A 233 -1.14 -6.05 -21.44
C ASP A 233 0.37 -6.30 -21.27
N GLU A 234 0.84 -7.46 -21.71
CA GLU A 234 2.24 -7.86 -21.57
C GLU A 234 3.23 -7.09 -22.46
N SER A 235 2.78 -6.12 -23.28
CA SER A 235 3.66 -5.32 -24.13
C SER A 235 4.66 -4.48 -23.35
N PHE A 236 4.41 -4.19 -22.07
CA PHE A 236 5.38 -3.52 -21.19
C PHE A 236 6.68 -4.31 -21.09
N VAL A 237 6.66 -5.64 -21.18
CA VAL A 237 7.86 -6.48 -21.11
C VAL A 237 8.84 -6.14 -22.24
N ASP A 238 8.33 -6.05 -23.47
CA ASP A 238 9.16 -5.70 -24.63
C ASP A 238 9.66 -4.25 -24.55
N GLN A 239 8.83 -3.34 -24.01
CA GLN A 239 9.23 -1.95 -23.79
C GLN A 239 10.37 -1.85 -22.76
N VAL A 240 10.28 -2.56 -21.63
CA VAL A 240 11.35 -2.60 -20.63
C VAL A 240 12.62 -3.23 -21.21
N ARG A 241 12.51 -4.34 -21.93
CA ARG A 241 13.66 -5.01 -22.57
C ARG A 241 14.35 -4.14 -23.63
N ALA A 242 13.58 -3.31 -24.33
CA ALA A 242 14.11 -2.36 -25.32
C ALA A 242 15.03 -1.29 -24.70
N LEU A 243 14.95 -1.04 -23.38
CA LEU A 243 15.86 -0.15 -22.66
C LEU A 243 17.27 -0.73 -22.48
N GLY A 244 17.49 -1.99 -22.88
CA GLY A 244 18.82 -2.60 -22.95
C GLY A 244 19.46 -2.97 -21.60
N VAL A 245 18.67 -3.01 -20.53
CA VAL A 245 19.12 -3.45 -19.19
C VAL A 245 18.74 -4.90 -18.97
N SER A 246 19.60 -5.67 -18.34
CA SER A 246 19.37 -7.08 -18.01
C SER A 246 19.85 -7.41 -16.61
N GLY A 247 19.23 -8.41 -15.97
CA GLY A 247 19.60 -8.88 -14.65
C GLY A 247 18.57 -9.81 -14.05
N GLN A 248 19.01 -10.76 -13.23
CA GLN A 248 18.12 -11.79 -12.65
C GLN A 248 16.98 -11.19 -11.83
N LEU A 249 17.24 -10.12 -11.07
CA LEU A 249 16.21 -9.46 -10.28
C LEU A 249 15.16 -8.77 -11.17
N LEU A 250 15.61 -8.12 -12.25
CA LEU A 250 14.74 -7.53 -13.26
C LEU A 250 13.86 -8.60 -13.93
N ASP A 251 14.46 -9.70 -14.36
CA ASP A 251 13.72 -10.79 -15.00
C ASP A 251 12.67 -11.41 -14.07
N SER A 252 13.00 -11.63 -12.79
CA SER A 252 12.04 -12.08 -11.78
C SER A 252 10.88 -11.09 -11.60
N GLY A 253 11.17 -9.78 -11.55
CA GLY A 253 10.12 -8.76 -11.43
C GLY A 253 9.22 -8.68 -12.67
N LEU A 254 9.78 -8.83 -13.87
CA LEU A 254 9.03 -8.90 -15.12
C LEU A 254 8.10 -10.13 -15.14
N GLU A 255 8.57 -11.29 -14.73
CA GLU A 255 7.78 -12.52 -14.68
C GLU A 255 6.59 -12.39 -13.71
N GLU A 256 6.84 -11.89 -12.49
CA GLU A 256 5.81 -11.69 -11.47
C GLU A 256 4.74 -10.69 -11.93
N LEU A 257 5.14 -9.54 -12.48
CA LEU A 257 4.21 -8.53 -12.96
C LEU A 257 3.43 -9.03 -14.17
N SER A 258 4.07 -9.75 -15.10
CA SER A 258 3.42 -10.35 -16.27
C SER A 258 2.35 -11.35 -15.87
N ALA A 259 2.57 -12.14 -14.80
CA ALA A 259 1.58 -13.09 -14.32
C ALA A 259 0.27 -12.39 -13.92
N LEU A 260 0.36 -11.26 -13.21
CA LEU A 260 -0.81 -10.46 -12.85
C LEU A 260 -1.48 -9.84 -14.08
N VAL A 261 -0.73 -9.13 -14.90
CA VAL A 261 -1.26 -8.40 -16.08
C VAL A 261 -1.93 -9.36 -17.07
N ARG A 262 -1.33 -10.52 -17.31
CA ARG A 262 -1.89 -11.56 -18.19
C ARG A 262 -3.25 -12.06 -17.70
N VAL A 263 -3.40 -12.31 -16.41
CA VAL A 263 -4.67 -12.74 -15.81
C VAL A 263 -5.69 -11.61 -15.87
N ALA A 264 -5.27 -10.40 -15.51
CA ALA A 264 -6.12 -9.22 -15.53
C ALA A 264 -6.65 -8.90 -16.94
N ALA A 265 -5.80 -8.93 -17.96
CA ALA A 265 -6.19 -8.67 -19.34
C ALA A 265 -7.30 -9.61 -19.85
N ARG A 266 -7.37 -10.84 -19.31
CA ARG A 266 -8.41 -11.81 -19.66
C ARG A 266 -9.69 -11.65 -18.84
N SER A 267 -9.58 -11.27 -17.57
CA SER A 267 -10.68 -11.25 -16.61
C SER A 267 -11.35 -9.88 -16.55
N VAL A 268 -10.57 -8.82 -16.62
CA VAL A 268 -10.97 -7.42 -16.43
C VAL A 268 -10.20 -6.51 -17.41
N PRO A 269 -10.46 -6.64 -18.73
CA PRO A 269 -9.72 -5.92 -19.76
C PRO A 269 -9.62 -4.41 -19.45
N ASP A 270 -8.45 -3.82 -19.69
CA ASP A 270 -8.16 -2.39 -19.56
C ASP A 270 -8.34 -1.79 -18.17
N ARG A 271 -8.49 -2.63 -17.14
CA ARG A 271 -8.71 -2.17 -15.75
C ARG A 271 -7.46 -2.27 -14.86
N VAL A 272 -6.46 -3.02 -15.29
CA VAL A 272 -5.16 -3.14 -14.62
C VAL A 272 -4.08 -2.64 -15.57
N VAL A 273 -3.27 -1.74 -15.09
CA VAL A 273 -2.20 -1.07 -15.83
C VAL A 273 -0.88 -1.39 -15.16
N ALA A 274 0.06 -1.99 -15.90
CA ALA A 274 1.46 -2.04 -15.50
C ALA A 274 2.07 -0.65 -15.69
N ASP A 275 2.59 -0.06 -14.61
CA ASP A 275 2.99 1.35 -14.56
C ASP A 275 4.28 1.52 -13.76
#